data_6b4cd08bd5d0350fa27f80f2c3637bd9
#
_entry.id   6b4cd08bd5d0350fa27f80f2c3637bd9
#
_cell.length_a   1.000
_cell.length_b   1.000
_cell.length_c   1.000
_cell.angle_alpha   90.00
_cell.angle_beta   90.00
_cell.angle_gamma   90.00
#
_symmetry.space_group_name_H-M   'P 1'
#
loop_
_entity.id
_entity.type
_entity.pdbx_description
1 polymer ?
#
loop_
_entity_poly.entity_id
_entity_poly.type
_entity_poly.pdbx_seq_one_letter_code
_entity_poly.pdbx_strand_id
1 'polypeptide(L)'
;MKEIPTPRELSELEIKDVINEFRLAARSAIEAGADGVEIHGANGYLIQQFLSENSNHRQDAYGGTIEGRSRFAIEVAKAVVDEIGAERTGIRFSPQGTLQGIDEGENSLEMYRYLISELNKLTLAYLHLMHFGNEQFLKDVRQLWDQSLLVNRPGRSLDQLSSDVDNNLADVVTVGTWVLANPDFVERIQSGAPLNEPDKNTLYAAGKEGYTDYPFLK
;
A
#
# COMPACT_ATOMS: atom_id res chain seq x y z
N MET A 1 -8.35 8.76 -20.01
CA MET A 1 -7.63 7.53 -19.58
C MET A 1 -7.60 6.58 -20.77
N LYS A 2 -6.50 5.88 -21.04
CA LYS A 2 -6.53 4.78 -21.99
C LYS A 2 -7.32 3.61 -21.40
N GLU A 3 -8.08 2.92 -22.22
CA GLU A 3 -8.76 1.68 -21.85
C GLU A 3 -7.71 0.66 -21.40
N ILE A 4 -7.94 0.03 -20.25
CA ILE A 4 -7.07 -1.03 -19.73
C ILE A 4 -7.51 -2.33 -20.42
N PRO A 5 -6.61 -2.99 -21.16
CA PRO A 5 -6.97 -4.23 -21.84
C PRO A 5 -7.25 -5.35 -20.82
N THR A 6 -8.12 -6.27 -21.18
CA THR A 6 -8.36 -7.47 -20.37
C THR A 6 -7.04 -8.23 -20.15
N PRO A 7 -6.62 -8.46 -18.91
CA PRO A 7 -5.38 -9.17 -18.63
C PRO A 7 -5.49 -10.65 -19.00
N ARG A 8 -4.36 -11.25 -19.34
CA ARG A 8 -4.22 -12.71 -19.45
C ARG A 8 -4.08 -13.31 -18.04
N GLU A 9 -4.80 -14.36 -17.79
CA GLU A 9 -4.64 -15.13 -16.56
C GLU A 9 -3.25 -15.80 -16.50
N LEU A 10 -2.59 -15.70 -15.35
CA LEU A 10 -1.34 -16.41 -15.09
C LEU A 10 -1.62 -17.89 -14.82
N SER A 11 -0.78 -18.80 -15.32
CA SER A 11 -0.75 -20.19 -14.86
C SER A 11 -0.20 -20.27 -13.42
N GLU A 12 -0.45 -21.37 -12.71
CA GLU A 12 0.12 -21.59 -11.37
C GLU A 12 1.66 -21.59 -11.36
N LEU A 13 2.29 -22.00 -12.47
CA LEU A 13 3.75 -21.94 -12.60
C LEU A 13 4.22 -20.49 -12.70
N GLU A 14 3.57 -19.68 -13.55
CA GLU A 14 3.88 -18.26 -13.68
C GLU A 14 3.65 -17.49 -12.37
N ILE A 15 2.65 -17.88 -11.56
CA ILE A 15 2.46 -17.29 -10.22
C ILE A 15 3.68 -17.55 -9.35
N LYS A 16 4.23 -18.76 -9.35
CA LYS A 16 5.45 -19.08 -8.58
C LYS A 16 6.67 -18.32 -9.10
N ASP A 17 6.78 -18.14 -10.41
CA ASP A 17 7.83 -17.33 -11.01
C ASP A 17 7.72 -15.87 -10.57
N VAL A 18 6.53 -15.29 -10.57
CA VAL A 18 6.29 -13.91 -10.12
C VAL A 18 6.58 -13.76 -8.61
N ILE A 19 6.20 -14.71 -7.76
CA ILE A 19 6.55 -14.71 -6.34
C ILE A 19 8.08 -14.68 -6.17
N ASN A 20 8.79 -15.50 -6.96
CA ASN A 20 10.25 -15.50 -6.95
C ASN A 20 10.86 -14.18 -7.46
N GLU A 21 10.22 -13.49 -8.42
CA GLU A 21 10.65 -12.17 -8.88
C GLU A 21 10.53 -11.12 -7.75
N PHE A 22 9.44 -11.12 -6.96
CA PHE A 22 9.33 -10.27 -5.76
C PHE A 22 10.47 -10.54 -4.76
N ARG A 23 10.75 -11.82 -4.50
CA ARG A 23 11.86 -12.24 -3.62
C ARG A 23 13.20 -11.71 -4.13
N LEU A 24 13.50 -11.89 -5.42
CA LEU A 24 14.75 -11.43 -6.04
C LEU A 24 14.86 -9.90 -6.06
N ALA A 25 13.76 -9.20 -6.31
CA ALA A 25 13.72 -7.75 -6.27
C ALA A 25 14.03 -7.21 -4.85
N ALA A 26 13.46 -7.84 -3.82
CA ALA A 26 13.76 -7.50 -2.43
C ALA A 26 15.25 -7.71 -2.09
N ARG A 27 15.82 -8.85 -2.46
CA ARG A 27 17.26 -9.10 -2.29
C ARG A 27 18.09 -8.03 -2.98
N SER A 28 17.82 -7.73 -4.25
CA SER A 28 18.54 -6.73 -5.02
C SER A 28 18.47 -5.33 -4.39
N ALA A 29 17.34 -4.97 -3.79
CA ALA A 29 17.20 -3.70 -3.07
C ALA A 29 18.15 -3.64 -1.85
N ILE A 30 18.20 -4.71 -1.05
CA ILE A 30 19.11 -4.77 0.11
C ILE A 30 20.58 -4.78 -0.34
N GLU A 31 20.94 -5.54 -1.38
CA GLU A 31 22.29 -5.55 -1.96
C GLU A 31 22.69 -4.16 -2.49
N ALA A 32 21.75 -3.37 -2.98
CA ALA A 32 21.95 -1.99 -3.41
C ALA A 32 22.06 -0.98 -2.25
N GLY A 33 21.90 -1.42 -0.99
CA GLY A 33 22.03 -0.59 0.20
C GLY A 33 20.72 -0.04 0.77
N ALA A 34 19.56 -0.51 0.34
CA ALA A 34 18.28 -0.17 0.99
C ALA A 34 18.19 -0.82 2.38
N ASP A 35 17.56 -0.13 3.34
CA ASP A 35 17.33 -0.65 4.70
C ASP A 35 16.21 -1.69 4.72
N GLY A 36 15.24 -1.59 3.83
CA GLY A 36 14.10 -2.50 3.70
C GLY A 36 13.30 -2.23 2.43
N VAL A 37 12.19 -2.95 2.26
CA VAL A 37 11.27 -2.80 1.14
C VAL A 37 9.81 -2.71 1.61
N GLU A 38 8.96 -2.04 0.83
CA GLU A 38 7.52 -2.09 0.97
C GLU A 38 6.90 -2.85 -0.20
N ILE A 39 6.25 -3.98 0.08
CA ILE A 39 5.51 -4.75 -0.93
C ILE A 39 4.27 -3.95 -1.32
N HIS A 40 4.14 -3.63 -2.61
CA HIS A 40 3.02 -2.84 -3.09
C HIS A 40 1.81 -3.73 -3.42
N GLY A 41 0.90 -3.84 -2.46
CA GLY A 41 -0.36 -4.59 -2.59
C GLY A 41 -1.60 -3.72 -2.82
N ALA A 42 -1.44 -2.51 -3.35
CA ALA A 42 -2.46 -1.46 -3.39
C ALA A 42 -2.68 -0.88 -4.81
N ASN A 43 -3.58 0.09 -4.93
CA ASN A 43 -3.76 1.00 -6.06
C ASN A 43 -4.06 0.34 -7.41
N GLY A 44 -4.70 -0.84 -7.40
CA GLY A 44 -5.09 -1.57 -8.61
C GLY A 44 -3.97 -2.36 -9.28
N TYR A 45 -2.81 -2.52 -8.61
CA TYR A 45 -1.70 -3.30 -9.12
C TYR A 45 -1.83 -4.80 -8.79
N LEU A 46 -0.88 -5.60 -9.24
CA LEU A 46 -0.99 -7.06 -9.37
C LEU A 46 -1.54 -7.75 -8.11
N ILE A 47 -1.02 -7.46 -6.92
CA ILE A 47 -1.50 -8.09 -5.69
C ILE A 47 -2.97 -7.73 -5.43
N GLN A 48 -3.37 -6.45 -5.58
CA GLN A 48 -4.76 -6.07 -5.42
C GLN A 48 -5.67 -6.67 -6.49
N GLN A 49 -5.16 -6.92 -7.70
CA GLN A 49 -5.90 -7.62 -8.74
C GLN A 49 -6.25 -9.06 -8.32
N PHE A 50 -5.34 -9.76 -7.62
CA PHE A 50 -5.65 -11.09 -7.05
C PHE A 50 -6.69 -11.02 -5.93
N LEU A 51 -6.71 -9.94 -5.15
CA LEU A 51 -7.68 -9.74 -4.06
C LEU A 51 -9.08 -9.38 -4.58
N SER A 52 -9.21 -8.87 -5.81
CA SER A 52 -10.43 -8.23 -6.32
C SER A 52 -11.33 -9.18 -7.10
N GLU A 53 -12.64 -9.14 -6.82
CA GLU A 53 -13.61 -10.04 -7.46
C GLU A 53 -13.79 -9.75 -8.95
N ASN A 54 -13.71 -8.47 -9.34
CA ASN A 54 -13.90 -8.10 -10.75
C ASN A 54 -12.69 -8.38 -11.65
N SER A 55 -11.52 -8.69 -11.10
CA SER A 55 -10.32 -9.03 -11.86
C SER A 55 -9.83 -10.46 -11.65
N ASN A 56 -10.10 -11.07 -10.51
CA ASN A 56 -9.73 -12.45 -10.21
C ASN A 56 -10.93 -13.39 -10.36
N HIS A 57 -11.04 -14.02 -11.54
CA HIS A 57 -12.07 -15.00 -11.87
C HIS A 57 -11.59 -16.45 -11.76
N ARG A 58 -10.45 -16.67 -11.09
CA ARG A 58 -9.82 -17.99 -10.95
C ARG A 58 -10.68 -18.96 -10.15
N GLN A 59 -10.58 -20.24 -10.52
CA GLN A 59 -11.26 -21.35 -9.86
C GLN A 59 -10.28 -22.32 -9.19
N ASP A 60 -8.99 -21.98 -9.18
CA ASP A 60 -7.91 -22.72 -8.52
C ASP A 60 -7.62 -22.17 -7.11
N ALA A 61 -6.48 -22.59 -6.56
CA ALA A 61 -6.06 -22.21 -5.20
C ALA A 61 -5.84 -20.69 -4.99
N TYR A 62 -5.80 -19.88 -6.05
CA TYR A 62 -5.54 -18.45 -6.00
C TYR A 62 -6.79 -17.60 -6.28
N GLY A 63 -8.00 -18.16 -6.25
CA GLY A 63 -9.25 -17.43 -6.51
C GLY A 63 -10.44 -17.94 -5.72
N GLY A 64 -11.62 -17.44 -6.06
CA GLY A 64 -12.91 -17.84 -5.49
C GLY A 64 -13.11 -17.37 -4.05
N THR A 65 -12.53 -18.05 -3.07
CA THR A 65 -12.73 -17.76 -1.65
C THR A 65 -11.84 -16.61 -1.15
N ILE A 66 -12.12 -16.11 0.04
CA ILE A 66 -11.29 -15.13 0.75
C ILE A 66 -9.84 -15.64 0.87
N GLU A 67 -9.66 -16.89 1.28
CA GLU A 67 -8.36 -17.52 1.44
C GLU A 67 -7.64 -17.67 0.09
N GLY A 68 -8.36 -18.06 -0.96
CA GLY A 68 -7.80 -18.20 -2.30
C GLY A 68 -7.32 -16.87 -2.86
N ARG A 69 -8.15 -15.83 -2.81
CA ARG A 69 -7.77 -14.48 -3.28
C ARG A 69 -6.61 -13.88 -2.46
N SER A 70 -6.53 -14.17 -1.17
CA SER A 70 -5.46 -13.68 -0.28
C SER A 70 -4.14 -14.43 -0.44
N ARG A 71 -4.15 -15.66 -0.97
CA ARG A 71 -3.01 -16.57 -1.03
C ARG A 71 -1.79 -15.95 -1.69
N PHE A 72 -1.96 -15.31 -2.84
CA PHE A 72 -0.85 -14.69 -3.57
C PHE A 72 -0.13 -13.63 -2.73
N ALA A 73 -0.87 -12.75 -2.06
CA ALA A 73 -0.29 -11.72 -1.19
C ALA A 73 0.49 -12.33 -0.02
N ILE A 74 -0.05 -13.39 0.60
CA ILE A 74 0.60 -14.08 1.72
C ILE A 74 1.88 -14.78 1.26
N GLU A 75 1.86 -15.46 0.11
CA GLU A 75 3.03 -16.17 -0.42
C GLU A 75 4.13 -15.20 -0.86
N VAL A 76 3.79 -14.06 -1.47
CA VAL A 76 4.74 -12.98 -1.78
C VAL A 76 5.39 -12.45 -0.51
N ALA A 77 4.58 -12.08 0.51
CA ALA A 77 5.10 -11.57 1.76
C ALA A 77 6.04 -12.58 2.44
N LYS A 78 5.62 -13.85 2.49
CA LYS A 78 6.46 -14.92 3.03
C LYS A 78 7.79 -15.09 2.28
N ALA A 79 7.78 -15.09 0.95
CA ALA A 79 8.98 -15.24 0.14
C ALA A 79 9.97 -14.07 0.34
N VAL A 80 9.45 -12.85 0.49
CA VAL A 80 10.27 -11.67 0.78
C VAL A 80 10.84 -11.74 2.20
N VAL A 81 10.04 -12.10 3.21
CA VAL A 81 10.49 -12.28 4.60
C VAL A 81 11.57 -13.37 4.69
N ASP A 82 11.37 -14.51 4.04
CA ASP A 82 12.34 -15.61 4.02
C ASP A 82 13.68 -15.19 3.38
N GLU A 83 13.69 -14.19 2.48
CA GLU A 83 14.88 -13.69 1.80
C GLU A 83 15.62 -12.58 2.56
N ILE A 84 14.93 -11.58 3.09
CA ILE A 84 15.55 -10.35 3.64
C ILE A 84 15.26 -10.09 5.11
N GLY A 85 14.40 -10.87 5.74
CA GLY A 85 13.94 -10.70 7.13
C GLY A 85 12.65 -9.91 7.26
N ALA A 86 11.88 -10.23 8.30
CA ALA A 86 10.59 -9.59 8.58
C ALA A 86 10.76 -8.11 8.99
N GLU A 87 11.82 -7.80 9.70
CA GLU A 87 12.18 -6.46 10.19
C GLU A 87 12.54 -5.47 9.06
N ARG A 88 12.75 -5.98 7.85
CA ARG A 88 13.04 -5.21 6.63
C ARG A 88 11.91 -5.22 5.61
N THR A 89 10.79 -5.83 5.96
CA THR A 89 9.66 -6.02 5.03
C THR A 89 8.43 -5.32 5.56
N GLY A 90 7.96 -4.31 4.83
CA GLY A 90 6.64 -3.71 4.98
C GLY A 90 5.69 -4.14 3.86
N ILE A 91 4.40 -3.94 4.05
CA ILE A 91 3.39 -4.20 3.01
C ILE A 91 2.32 -3.10 3.00
N ARG A 92 1.90 -2.71 1.79
CA ARG A 92 0.89 -1.68 1.61
C ARG A 92 -0.37 -2.21 0.95
N PHE A 93 -1.54 -1.79 1.48
CA PHE A 93 -2.86 -2.07 0.91
C PHE A 93 -3.72 -0.80 0.79
N SER A 94 -4.73 -0.86 -0.09
CA SER A 94 -5.75 0.18 -0.26
C SER A 94 -7.17 -0.41 -0.25
N PRO A 95 -7.65 -0.94 0.89
CA PRO A 95 -8.97 -1.56 1.00
C PRO A 95 -10.08 -0.64 0.47
N GLN A 96 -10.96 -1.18 -0.37
CA GLN A 96 -12.05 -0.46 -1.02
C GLN A 96 -11.58 0.67 -1.97
N GLY A 97 -10.29 0.71 -2.30
CA GLY A 97 -9.77 1.62 -3.33
C GLY A 97 -10.19 1.18 -4.72
N THR A 98 -10.72 2.13 -5.51
CA THR A 98 -11.24 1.87 -6.87
C THR A 98 -10.29 2.30 -7.99
N LEU A 99 -9.03 2.57 -7.66
CA LEU A 99 -8.03 2.97 -8.64
C LEU A 99 -7.87 1.87 -9.72
N GLN A 100 -7.73 2.30 -10.97
CA GLN A 100 -7.61 1.42 -12.13
C GLN A 100 -8.82 0.49 -12.36
N GLY A 101 -10.01 0.85 -11.86
CA GLY A 101 -11.22 0.09 -12.07
C GLY A 101 -11.34 -1.17 -11.22
N ILE A 102 -10.56 -1.29 -10.17
CA ILE A 102 -10.65 -2.42 -9.22
C ILE A 102 -11.96 -2.34 -8.42
N ASP A 103 -12.58 -3.51 -8.25
CA ASP A 103 -13.70 -3.74 -7.32
C ASP A 103 -13.44 -5.05 -6.57
N GLU A 104 -13.23 -4.94 -5.28
CA GLU A 104 -12.89 -6.08 -4.41
C GLU A 104 -14.13 -6.88 -3.97
N GLY A 105 -15.33 -6.38 -4.28
CA GLY A 105 -16.61 -7.02 -3.94
C GLY A 105 -17.09 -6.72 -2.52
N GLU A 106 -18.26 -7.26 -2.18
CA GLU A 106 -18.96 -6.98 -0.92
C GLU A 106 -18.19 -7.47 0.32
N ASN A 107 -17.44 -8.57 0.19
CA ASN A 107 -16.67 -9.18 1.28
C ASN A 107 -15.24 -8.62 1.44
N SER A 108 -14.93 -7.49 0.80
CA SER A 108 -13.58 -6.93 0.77
C SER A 108 -12.99 -6.71 2.17
N LEU A 109 -13.73 -6.10 3.09
CA LEU A 109 -13.23 -5.83 4.44
C LEU A 109 -13.05 -7.11 5.27
N GLU A 110 -13.87 -8.14 5.06
CA GLU A 110 -13.68 -9.44 5.70
C GLU A 110 -12.42 -10.12 5.17
N MET A 111 -12.21 -10.08 3.86
CA MET A 111 -10.99 -10.56 3.23
C MET A 111 -9.74 -9.87 3.77
N TYR A 112 -9.76 -8.55 3.93
CA TYR A 112 -8.62 -7.84 4.51
C TYR A 112 -8.39 -8.16 5.99
N ARG A 113 -9.44 -8.39 6.80
CA ARG A 113 -9.25 -8.88 8.17
C ARG A 113 -8.57 -10.24 8.21
N TYR A 114 -8.97 -11.17 7.35
CA TYR A 114 -8.30 -12.45 7.19
C TYR A 114 -6.85 -12.28 6.75
N LEU A 115 -6.61 -11.55 5.65
CA LEU A 115 -5.28 -11.32 5.10
C LEU A 115 -4.33 -10.69 6.14
N ILE A 116 -4.77 -9.64 6.83
CA ILE A 116 -3.99 -8.96 7.87
C ILE A 116 -3.68 -9.90 9.04
N SER A 117 -4.65 -10.72 9.46
CA SER A 117 -4.43 -11.73 10.49
C SER A 117 -3.37 -12.77 10.09
N GLU A 118 -3.35 -13.21 8.83
CA GLU A 118 -2.32 -14.14 8.33
C GLU A 118 -0.94 -13.46 8.24
N LEU A 119 -0.88 -12.22 7.75
CA LEU A 119 0.36 -11.45 7.66
C LEU A 119 0.93 -11.07 9.03
N ASN A 120 0.09 -10.85 10.04
CA ASN A 120 0.54 -10.57 11.40
C ASN A 120 1.43 -11.68 11.97
N LYS A 121 1.19 -12.93 11.56
CA LYS A 121 2.01 -14.11 11.96
C LYS A 121 3.45 -14.04 11.42
N LEU A 122 3.69 -13.25 10.37
CA LEU A 122 5.01 -13.05 9.78
C LEU A 122 5.83 -11.96 10.50
N THR A 123 5.24 -11.21 11.41
CA THR A 123 5.87 -10.13 12.19
C THR A 123 6.59 -9.08 11.32
N LEU A 124 5.96 -8.66 10.23
CA LEU A 124 6.51 -7.65 9.31
C LEU A 124 6.84 -6.35 10.05
N ALA A 125 7.79 -5.57 9.54
CA ALA A 125 8.18 -4.29 10.09
C ALA A 125 6.97 -3.34 10.25
N TYR A 126 6.10 -3.30 9.25
CA TYR A 126 4.87 -2.50 9.31
C TYR A 126 3.81 -2.94 8.31
N LEU A 127 2.58 -2.57 8.60
CA LEU A 127 1.46 -2.53 7.66
C LEU A 127 1.17 -1.08 7.29
N HIS A 128 1.05 -0.78 6.00
CA HIS A 128 0.69 0.54 5.50
C HIS A 128 -0.69 0.51 4.82
N LEU A 129 -1.65 1.26 5.36
CA LEU A 129 -3.00 1.34 4.81
C LEU A 129 -3.27 2.69 4.17
N MET A 130 -3.72 2.68 2.91
CA MET A 130 -4.46 3.78 2.33
C MET A 130 -5.93 3.61 2.70
N HIS A 131 -6.43 4.48 3.58
CA HIS A 131 -7.72 4.28 4.26
C HIS A 131 -8.76 5.32 3.84
N PHE A 132 -9.93 4.86 3.41
CA PHE A 132 -10.98 5.69 2.81
C PHE A 132 -12.17 6.00 3.76
N GLY A 133 -11.98 5.91 5.07
CA GLY A 133 -12.92 6.48 6.06
C GLY A 133 -13.85 5.47 6.76
N ASN A 134 -13.66 4.16 6.62
CA ASN A 134 -14.37 3.19 7.46
C ASN A 134 -13.67 3.05 8.82
N GLU A 135 -14.05 3.90 9.77
CA GLU A 135 -13.40 3.98 11.09
C GLU A 135 -13.47 2.67 11.89
N GLN A 136 -14.54 1.88 11.72
CA GLN A 136 -14.63 0.59 12.40
C GLN A 136 -13.59 -0.39 11.85
N PHE A 137 -13.40 -0.41 10.52
CA PHE A 137 -12.38 -1.25 9.92
C PHE A 137 -10.97 -0.90 10.40
N LEU A 138 -10.64 0.40 10.52
CA LEU A 138 -9.33 0.80 11.06
C LEU A 138 -9.13 0.34 12.51
N LYS A 139 -10.16 0.42 13.35
CA LYS A 139 -10.13 -0.12 14.72
C LYS A 139 -9.91 -1.64 14.74
N ASP A 140 -10.58 -2.37 13.85
CA ASP A 140 -10.42 -3.81 13.72
C ASP A 140 -8.98 -4.15 13.30
N VAL A 141 -8.42 -3.41 12.32
CA VAL A 141 -7.02 -3.58 11.90
C VAL A 141 -6.06 -3.32 13.04
N ARG A 142 -6.25 -2.24 13.82
CA ARG A 142 -5.39 -1.95 14.98
C ARG A 142 -5.41 -3.09 16.01
N GLN A 143 -6.53 -3.78 16.17
CA GLN A 143 -6.63 -4.93 17.08
C GLN A 143 -5.99 -6.21 16.52
N LEU A 144 -5.93 -6.35 15.19
CA LEU A 144 -5.39 -7.52 14.51
C LEU A 144 -3.89 -7.42 14.25
N TRP A 145 -3.33 -6.20 14.30
CA TRP A 145 -1.95 -5.93 13.89
C TRP A 145 -1.11 -5.45 15.08
N ASP A 146 -0.10 -6.23 15.46
CA ASP A 146 0.72 -6.00 16.66
C ASP A 146 1.95 -5.10 16.41
N GLN A 147 2.37 -4.95 15.13
CA GLN A 147 3.54 -4.16 14.74
C GLN A 147 3.14 -2.72 14.37
N SER A 148 4.08 -1.96 13.78
CA SER A 148 3.80 -0.58 13.35
C SER A 148 2.71 -0.53 12.29
N LEU A 149 1.72 0.34 12.50
CA LEU A 149 0.63 0.61 11.55
C LEU A 149 0.78 2.03 11.00
N LEU A 150 1.02 2.11 9.68
CA LEU A 150 1.10 3.34 8.93
C LEU A 150 -0.22 3.61 8.23
N VAL A 151 -0.77 4.82 8.33
CA VAL A 151 -2.06 5.16 7.69
C VAL A 151 -1.92 6.38 6.80
N ASN A 152 -2.38 6.24 5.56
CA ASN A 152 -2.60 7.33 4.61
C ASN A 152 -4.09 7.64 4.52
N ARG A 153 -4.47 8.89 4.71
CA ARG A 153 -5.86 9.38 4.62
C ARG A 153 -6.04 10.31 3.42
N PRO A 154 -6.36 9.82 2.24
CA PRO A 154 -6.62 10.66 1.08
C PRO A 154 -7.72 11.69 1.36
N GLY A 155 -7.43 12.96 1.07
CA GLY A 155 -8.40 14.05 1.24
C GLY A 155 -8.60 14.57 2.66
N ARG A 156 -7.92 14.00 3.68
CA ARG A 156 -7.94 14.56 5.03
C ARG A 156 -7.17 15.89 5.06
N SER A 157 -7.70 16.87 5.76
CA SER A 157 -7.04 18.18 5.96
C SER A 157 -5.79 18.05 6.83
N LEU A 158 -4.84 18.94 6.65
CA LEU A 158 -3.53 18.89 7.31
C LEU A 158 -3.61 19.03 8.84
N ASP A 159 -4.55 19.82 9.34
CA ASP A 159 -4.83 20.00 10.76
C ASP A 159 -5.37 18.75 11.46
N GLN A 160 -5.85 17.78 10.67
CA GLN A 160 -6.37 16.50 11.17
C GLN A 160 -5.43 15.32 10.90
N LEU A 161 -4.23 15.54 10.34
CA LEU A 161 -3.33 14.45 9.98
C LEU A 161 -2.93 13.60 11.17
N SER A 162 -2.61 14.21 12.32
CA SER A 162 -2.16 13.48 13.52
C SER A 162 -3.27 12.70 14.23
N SER A 163 -4.53 12.94 13.90
CA SER A 163 -5.67 12.44 14.70
C SER A 163 -5.71 10.92 14.86
N ASP A 164 -5.20 10.15 13.89
CA ASP A 164 -5.15 8.69 14.03
C ASP A 164 -4.07 8.26 15.04
N VAL A 165 -2.95 8.98 15.11
CA VAL A 165 -1.90 8.74 16.10
C VAL A 165 -2.37 9.19 17.49
N ASP A 166 -2.98 10.37 17.58
CA ASP A 166 -3.50 10.92 18.85
C ASP A 166 -4.57 10.01 19.46
N ASN A 167 -5.33 9.30 18.63
CA ASN A 167 -6.36 8.34 19.05
C ASN A 167 -5.87 6.89 19.13
N ASN A 168 -4.57 6.62 19.01
CA ASN A 168 -3.96 5.28 19.03
C ASN A 168 -4.52 4.33 17.95
N LEU A 169 -4.96 4.85 16.82
CA LEU A 169 -5.43 4.07 15.67
C LEU A 169 -4.32 3.78 14.65
N ALA A 170 -3.22 4.53 14.71
CA ALA A 170 -2.02 4.33 13.90
C ALA A 170 -0.78 4.75 14.70
N ASP A 171 0.38 4.26 14.28
CA ASP A 171 1.67 4.67 14.85
C ASP A 171 2.29 5.80 14.01
N VAL A 172 2.01 5.83 12.71
CA VAL A 172 2.55 6.81 11.76
C VAL A 172 1.47 7.22 10.77
N VAL A 173 1.46 8.51 10.42
CA VAL A 173 0.65 9.04 9.31
C VAL A 173 1.54 9.28 8.10
N THR A 174 1.12 8.82 6.93
CA THR A 174 1.86 8.98 5.70
C THR A 174 1.26 10.06 4.81
N VAL A 175 2.11 10.89 4.22
CA VAL A 175 1.72 12.04 3.39
C VAL A 175 2.49 11.98 2.08
N GLY A 176 1.77 11.98 0.95
CA GLY A 176 2.36 11.92 -0.37
C GLY A 176 2.33 13.27 -1.11
N THR A 177 1.16 13.68 -1.54
CA THR A 177 0.97 14.83 -2.43
C THR A 177 1.53 16.15 -1.86
N TRP A 178 1.36 16.39 -0.56
CA TRP A 178 1.89 17.57 0.11
C TRP A 178 3.42 17.56 0.20
N VAL A 179 4.02 16.39 0.41
CA VAL A 179 5.49 16.25 0.44
C VAL A 179 6.08 16.50 -0.94
N LEU A 180 5.40 16.04 -2.01
CA LEU A 180 5.83 16.32 -3.38
C LEU A 180 5.90 17.85 -3.66
N ALA A 181 4.89 18.58 -3.23
CA ALA A 181 4.81 20.04 -3.46
C ALA A 181 5.69 20.86 -2.50
N ASN A 182 6.19 20.25 -1.43
CA ASN A 182 6.96 20.93 -0.40
C ASN A 182 8.23 20.13 -0.08
N PRO A 183 9.37 20.39 -0.77
CA PRO A 183 10.62 19.68 -0.54
C PRO A 183 11.12 19.76 0.91
N ASP A 184 10.72 20.82 1.63
CA ASP A 184 10.98 21.13 3.03
C ASP A 184 9.72 20.98 3.91
N PHE A 185 8.86 19.98 3.60
CA PHE A 185 7.55 19.80 4.25
C PHE A 185 7.63 19.76 5.78
N VAL A 186 8.57 18.98 6.32
CA VAL A 186 8.73 18.83 7.78
C VAL A 186 9.07 20.16 8.44
N GLU A 187 10.00 20.93 7.87
CA GLU A 187 10.40 22.25 8.37
C GLU A 187 9.23 23.24 8.35
N ARG A 188 8.44 23.24 7.27
CA ARG A 188 7.23 24.08 7.14
C ARG A 188 6.20 23.75 8.20
N ILE A 189 5.91 22.46 8.41
CA ILE A 189 4.97 22.03 9.45
C ILE A 189 5.47 22.42 10.85
N GLN A 190 6.75 22.20 11.16
CA GLN A 190 7.33 22.53 12.47
C GLN A 190 7.33 24.05 12.77
N SER A 191 7.53 24.86 11.75
CA SER A 191 7.56 26.33 11.89
C SER A 191 6.19 27.00 11.72
N GLY A 192 5.16 26.27 11.31
CA GLY A 192 3.86 26.84 10.92
C GLY A 192 3.90 27.67 9.65
N ALA A 193 4.88 27.44 8.78
CA ALA A 193 5.05 28.19 7.53
C ALA A 193 4.02 27.77 6.47
N PRO A 194 3.72 28.65 5.51
CA PRO A 194 2.76 28.33 4.43
C PRO A 194 3.30 27.21 3.55
N LEU A 195 2.39 26.33 3.09
CA LEU A 195 2.70 25.25 2.16
C LEU A 195 2.47 25.70 0.71
N ASN A 196 3.26 25.12 -0.19
CA ASN A 196 2.96 25.19 -1.61
C ASN A 196 1.77 24.29 -1.92
N GLU A 197 0.85 24.78 -2.76
CA GLU A 197 -0.27 23.95 -3.24
C GLU A 197 0.18 22.98 -4.33
N PRO A 198 -0.18 21.68 -4.23
CA PRO A 198 0.14 20.72 -5.28
C PRO A 198 -0.60 21.00 -6.59
N ASP A 199 0.11 21.08 -7.71
CA ASP A 199 -0.53 21.13 -9.02
C ASP A 199 -1.00 19.74 -9.46
N LYS A 200 -2.30 19.51 -9.39
CA LYS A 200 -2.93 18.22 -9.74
C LYS A 200 -2.75 17.84 -11.21
N ASN A 201 -2.48 18.79 -12.10
CA ASN A 201 -2.30 18.52 -13.53
C ASN A 201 -0.92 17.91 -13.83
N THR A 202 0.05 18.08 -12.93
CA THR A 202 1.43 17.60 -13.11
C THR A 202 1.73 16.32 -12.35
N LEU A 203 0.85 15.85 -11.42
CA LEU A 203 1.10 14.71 -10.55
C LEU A 203 1.52 13.41 -11.27
N TYR A 204 1.10 13.21 -12.51
CA TYR A 204 1.43 12.05 -13.34
C TYR A 204 1.87 12.47 -14.75
N ALA A 205 2.28 13.71 -14.93
CA ALA A 205 2.86 14.20 -16.17
C ALA A 205 4.34 13.80 -16.25
N ALA A 206 4.82 13.60 -17.49
CA ALA A 206 6.23 13.37 -17.69
C ALA A 206 6.98 14.73 -17.68
N GLY A 207 8.06 14.83 -16.92
CA GLY A 207 8.90 16.03 -16.89
C GLY A 207 9.28 16.43 -15.46
N LYS A 208 9.91 17.58 -15.34
CA LYS A 208 10.35 18.15 -14.06
C LYS A 208 9.27 19.01 -13.41
N GLU A 209 8.33 19.51 -14.22
CA GLU A 209 7.25 20.39 -13.76
C GLU A 209 6.38 19.69 -12.75
N GLY A 210 6.23 20.28 -11.55
CA GLY A 210 5.49 19.72 -10.44
C GLY A 210 6.16 18.54 -9.71
N TYR A 211 7.45 18.27 -10.02
CA TYR A 211 8.24 17.24 -9.34
C TYR A 211 9.52 17.79 -8.71
N THR A 212 10.27 18.64 -9.42
CA THR A 212 11.58 19.11 -8.97
C THR A 212 11.71 20.64 -8.96
N ASP A 213 10.63 21.36 -9.19
CA ASP A 213 10.60 22.81 -9.37
C ASP A 213 9.77 23.56 -8.29
N TYR A 214 9.21 22.85 -7.32
CA TYR A 214 8.57 23.49 -6.18
C TYR A 214 9.58 24.24 -5.32
N PRO A 215 9.25 25.50 -4.91
CA PRO A 215 10.19 26.33 -4.15
C PRO A 215 10.30 25.88 -2.70
N PHE A 216 11.52 25.98 -2.18
CA PHE A 216 11.79 25.93 -0.74
C PHE A 216 11.25 27.16 -0.02
N LEU A 217 11.10 27.06 1.29
CA LEU A 217 10.87 28.21 2.18
C LEU A 217 12.05 29.18 2.06
N LYS A 218 11.74 30.46 1.98
CA LYS A 218 12.76 31.53 1.88
C LYS A 218 13.13 32.04 3.25
#